data_edd07105d232f36cd9352cc298fc4ea0
#
_entry.id   edd07105d232f36cd9352cc298fc4ea0
#
_cell.length_a   1.000
_cell.length_b   1.000
_cell.length_c   1.000
_cell.angle_alpha   90.00
_cell.angle_beta   90.00
_cell.angle_gamma   90.00
#
_symmetry.space_group_name_H-M   'P 1'
#
loop_
_entity.id
_entity.type
_entity.pdbx_description
1 polymer ?
#
loop_
_entity_poly.entity_id
_entity_poly.type
_entity_poly.pdbx_seq_one_letter_code
_entity_poly.pdbx_strand_id
1 'polypeptide(L)'
;MRIEKITGREILDSRGNPTVEVDILLESGVMGRASVPSGASTGENEALELRDGDKKRYGGKGVLKAVENINTIIAPALKGMSALDQIGIDHAMLALDGTKTKSKLGANAILGVSLAVAKAAGIGRASCRERG
;
A
#
# COMPACT_ATOMS: atom_id res chain seq x y z
N MET A 1 15.29 -4.46 10.24
CA MET A 1 14.08 -4.70 9.42
C MET A 1 13.85 -3.62 8.36
N ARG A 2 14.82 -3.43 7.52
CA ARG A 2 14.71 -2.44 6.44
C ARG A 2 13.95 -3.01 5.25
N ILE A 3 13.19 -2.14 4.59
CA ILE A 3 12.46 -2.49 3.39
C ILE A 3 13.42 -2.64 2.21
N GLU A 4 13.41 -3.82 1.58
CA GLU A 4 14.20 -4.09 0.40
C GLU A 4 13.42 -3.80 -0.88
N LYS A 5 12.15 -4.25 -0.93
CA LYS A 5 11.33 -4.12 -2.14
C LYS A 5 9.86 -3.95 -1.78
N ILE A 6 9.19 -3.10 -2.55
CA ILE A 6 7.74 -2.92 -2.49
C ILE A 6 7.17 -3.20 -3.88
N THR A 7 6.16 -4.05 -3.95
CA THR A 7 5.47 -4.39 -5.20
C THR A 7 3.98 -4.23 -5.03
N GLY A 8 3.37 -3.40 -5.87
CA GLY A 8 1.92 -3.25 -5.94
C GLY A 8 1.35 -4.02 -7.13
N ARG A 9 0.14 -4.53 -6.99
CA ARG A 9 -0.59 -5.19 -8.07
C ARG A 9 -2.09 -4.96 -7.94
N GLU A 10 -2.78 -5.11 -9.05
CA GLU A 10 -4.25 -5.12 -9.07
C GLU A 10 -4.72 -6.57 -8.92
N ILE A 11 -5.66 -6.78 -8.00
CA ILE A 11 -6.35 -8.06 -7.84
C ILE A 11 -7.86 -7.82 -7.86
N LEU A 12 -8.63 -8.89 -7.92
CA LEU A 12 -10.08 -8.81 -7.78
C LEU A 12 -10.48 -9.25 -6.37
N ASP A 13 -11.40 -8.50 -5.76
CA ASP A 13 -11.96 -8.89 -4.47
C ASP A 13 -13.02 -9.98 -4.64
N SER A 14 -13.67 -10.40 -3.55
CA SER A 14 -14.67 -11.47 -3.58
C SER A 14 -15.92 -11.13 -4.43
N ARG A 15 -16.13 -9.84 -4.72
CA ARG A 15 -17.24 -9.36 -5.56
C ARG A 15 -16.83 -9.17 -7.02
N GLY A 16 -15.56 -9.45 -7.36
CA GLY A 16 -15.03 -9.23 -8.69
C GLY A 16 -14.64 -7.78 -8.97
N ASN A 17 -14.53 -6.93 -7.95
CA ASN A 17 -14.10 -5.54 -8.12
C ASN A 17 -12.59 -5.42 -7.97
N PRO A 18 -11.92 -4.61 -8.80
CA PRO A 18 -10.48 -4.39 -8.67
C PRO A 18 -10.10 -3.73 -7.35
N THR A 19 -9.03 -4.24 -6.74
CA THR A 19 -8.44 -3.63 -5.56
C THR A 19 -6.92 -3.76 -5.60
N VAL A 20 -6.25 -3.00 -4.73
CA VAL A 20 -4.79 -2.97 -4.64
C VAL A 20 -4.30 -4.03 -3.66
N GLU A 21 -3.31 -4.79 -4.07
CA GLU A 21 -2.54 -5.67 -3.18
C GLU A 21 -1.08 -5.25 -3.19
N VAL A 22 -0.45 -5.24 -2.02
CA VAL A 22 0.94 -4.83 -1.86
C VAL A 22 1.75 -5.89 -1.14
N ASP A 23 2.93 -6.18 -1.67
CA ASP A 23 3.94 -7.02 -1.04
C ASP A 23 5.10 -6.14 -0.56
N ILE A 24 5.51 -6.34 0.67
CA ILE A 24 6.71 -5.72 1.25
C ILE A 24 7.72 -6.83 1.53
N LEU A 25 8.90 -6.75 0.91
CA LEU A 25 10.01 -7.63 1.20
C LEU A 25 11.01 -6.89 2.06
N LEU A 26 11.38 -7.47 3.21
CA LEU A 26 12.41 -6.95 4.08
C LEU A 26 13.77 -7.54 3.74
N GLU A 27 14.84 -6.84 4.08
CA GLU A 27 16.21 -7.32 3.85
C GLU A 27 16.49 -8.68 4.51
N SER A 28 15.76 -8.99 5.59
CA SER A 28 15.84 -10.28 6.28
C SER A 28 15.20 -11.45 5.52
N GLY A 29 14.52 -11.19 4.41
CA GLY A 29 13.77 -12.20 3.66
C GLY A 29 12.31 -12.34 4.06
N VAL A 30 11.88 -11.67 5.13
CA VAL A 30 10.48 -11.67 5.56
C VAL A 30 9.64 -10.89 4.56
N MET A 31 8.47 -11.41 4.21
CA MET A 31 7.53 -10.75 3.32
C MET A 31 6.17 -10.56 4.00
N GLY A 32 5.62 -9.34 3.86
CA GLY A 32 4.25 -9.04 4.27
C GLY A 32 3.40 -8.72 3.05
N ARG A 33 2.16 -9.18 3.04
CA ARG A 33 1.20 -8.94 1.97
C ARG A 33 -0.09 -8.39 2.55
N ALA A 34 -0.64 -7.37 1.92
CA ALA A 34 -1.93 -6.81 2.30
C ALA A 34 -2.74 -6.41 1.08
N SER A 35 -4.04 -6.63 1.15
CA SER A 35 -5.00 -6.16 0.16
C SER A 35 -5.85 -5.08 0.78
N VAL A 36 -6.19 -4.05 0.01
CA VAL A 36 -7.05 -2.97 0.49
C VAL A 36 -8.51 -3.42 0.43
N PRO A 37 -9.25 -3.41 1.56
CA PRO A 37 -10.67 -3.75 1.51
C PRO A 37 -11.44 -2.71 0.71
N SER A 38 -12.32 -3.16 -0.20
CA SER A 38 -13.16 -2.27 -0.99
C SER A 38 -14.21 -1.62 -0.09
N GLY A 39 -14.50 -0.33 -0.35
CA GLY A 39 -15.48 0.42 0.41
C GLY A 39 -15.02 0.88 1.78
N ALA A 40 -13.72 0.88 2.04
CA ALA A 40 -13.15 1.33 3.31
C ALA A 40 -13.25 2.85 3.52
N SER A 41 -13.48 3.61 2.46
CA SER A 41 -13.58 5.07 2.51
C SER A 41 -14.98 5.51 2.07
N THR A 42 -15.85 5.84 3.02
CA THR A 42 -17.23 6.22 2.74
C THR A 42 -17.67 7.56 3.32
N GLY A 43 -16.82 8.27 4.06
CA GLY A 43 -17.14 9.55 4.68
C GLY A 43 -16.82 10.75 3.78
N GLU A 44 -17.50 11.89 4.02
CA GLU A 44 -17.30 13.12 3.26
C GLU A 44 -15.89 13.69 3.36
N ASN A 45 -15.22 13.48 4.48
CA ASN A 45 -13.87 13.96 4.72
C ASN A 45 -12.80 12.87 4.58
N GLU A 46 -13.18 11.73 4.03
CA GLU A 46 -12.26 10.62 3.87
C GLU A 46 -11.41 10.76 2.62
N ALA A 47 -10.28 10.10 2.65
CA ALA A 47 -9.34 10.09 1.55
C ALA A 47 -9.92 9.39 0.32
N LEU A 48 -9.55 9.88 -0.86
CA LEU A 48 -10.07 9.36 -2.12
C LEU A 48 -9.31 8.11 -2.57
N GLU A 49 -10.07 7.06 -2.89
CA GLU A 49 -9.52 5.92 -3.62
C GLU A 49 -9.23 6.35 -5.06
N LEU A 50 -8.04 6.07 -5.53
CA LEU A 50 -7.69 6.37 -6.91
C LEU A 50 -8.17 5.25 -7.83
N ARG A 51 -9.14 5.57 -8.68
CA ARG A 51 -9.68 4.68 -9.69
C ARG A 51 -9.32 5.21 -11.07
N ASP A 52 -9.13 4.32 -12.04
CA ASP A 52 -8.66 4.71 -13.38
C ASP A 52 -9.66 5.51 -14.19
N GLY A 53 -10.96 5.28 -13.95
CA GLY A 53 -12.01 5.97 -14.69
C GLY A 53 -12.19 5.50 -16.12
N ASP A 54 -11.48 4.48 -16.57
CA ASP A 54 -11.62 3.91 -17.90
C ASP A 54 -12.82 2.95 -17.93
N LYS A 55 -13.94 3.42 -18.48
CA LYS A 55 -15.20 2.67 -18.52
C LYS A 55 -15.11 1.35 -19.30
N LYS A 56 -14.13 1.20 -20.16
CA LYS A 56 -13.89 -0.03 -20.93
C LYS A 56 -13.31 -1.14 -20.08
N ARG A 57 -12.82 -0.79 -18.89
CA ARG A 57 -12.14 -1.72 -17.99
C ARG A 57 -12.78 -1.63 -16.61
N TYR A 58 -13.48 -2.68 -16.19
CA TYR A 58 -14.18 -2.77 -14.90
C TYR A 58 -15.13 -1.59 -14.61
N GLY A 59 -15.74 -1.03 -15.63
CA GLY A 59 -16.67 0.10 -15.48
C GLY A 59 -16.04 1.35 -14.85
N GLY A 60 -14.75 1.56 -15.03
CA GLY A 60 -14.01 2.69 -14.47
C GLY A 60 -13.41 2.42 -13.10
N LYS A 61 -13.59 1.23 -12.53
CA LYS A 61 -13.13 0.88 -11.17
C LYS A 61 -11.72 0.30 -11.11
N GLY A 62 -11.00 0.20 -12.24
CA GLY A 62 -9.61 -0.28 -12.25
C GLY A 62 -8.70 0.53 -11.34
N VAL A 63 -7.60 -0.07 -10.87
CA VAL A 63 -6.67 0.56 -9.93
C VAL A 63 -5.23 0.59 -10.45
N LEU A 64 -5.04 0.53 -11.77
CA LEU A 64 -3.70 0.52 -12.34
C LEU A 64 -2.91 1.80 -12.06
N LYS A 65 -3.56 2.96 -11.98
CA LYS A 65 -2.90 4.22 -11.61
C LYS A 65 -2.37 4.16 -10.18
N ALA A 66 -3.15 3.63 -9.26
CA ALA A 66 -2.71 3.45 -7.87
C ALA A 66 -1.54 2.46 -7.80
N VAL A 67 -1.61 1.36 -8.54
CA VAL A 67 -0.53 0.37 -8.63
C VAL A 67 0.74 1.00 -9.20
N GLU A 68 0.64 1.79 -10.26
CA GLU A 68 1.78 2.50 -10.83
C GLU A 68 2.41 3.46 -9.82
N ASN A 69 1.60 4.20 -9.06
CA ASN A 69 2.09 5.10 -8.02
C ASN A 69 2.87 4.34 -6.94
N ILE A 70 2.41 3.15 -6.56
CA ILE A 70 3.13 2.30 -5.61
C ILE A 70 4.51 1.92 -6.16
N ASN A 71 4.54 1.42 -7.39
CA ASN A 71 5.76 0.85 -7.96
C ASN A 71 6.79 1.90 -8.38
N THR A 72 6.33 3.10 -8.79
CA THR A 72 7.22 4.13 -9.35
C THR A 72 7.52 5.30 -8.42
N ILE A 73 6.63 5.59 -7.47
CA ILE A 73 6.77 6.74 -6.56
C ILE A 73 7.02 6.29 -5.12
N ILE A 74 6.17 5.44 -4.58
CA ILE A 74 6.23 5.03 -3.18
C ILE A 74 7.40 4.07 -2.95
N ALA A 75 7.54 3.05 -3.78
CA ALA A 75 8.56 2.02 -3.59
C ALA A 75 9.99 2.60 -3.53
N PRO A 76 10.43 3.45 -4.47
CA PRO A 76 11.76 4.03 -4.39
C PRO A 76 11.97 4.93 -3.15
N ALA A 77 10.92 5.64 -2.73
CA ALA A 77 10.99 6.56 -1.60
C ALA A 77 11.12 5.84 -0.26
N LEU A 78 10.48 4.69 -0.11
CA LEU A 78 10.46 3.95 1.16
C LEU A 78 11.58 2.89 1.25
N LYS A 79 12.24 2.58 0.16
CA LYS A 79 13.32 1.59 0.16
C LYS A 79 14.42 1.99 1.16
N GLY A 80 14.81 1.07 2.01
CA GLY A 80 15.82 1.31 3.03
C GLY A 80 15.28 1.84 4.35
N MET A 81 14.01 2.23 4.42
CA MET A 81 13.39 2.65 5.68
C MET A 81 13.10 1.44 6.56
N SER A 82 13.09 1.67 7.87
CA SER A 82 12.75 0.60 8.82
C SER A 82 11.25 0.33 8.82
N ALA A 83 10.87 -0.94 8.63
CA ALA A 83 9.46 -1.36 8.73
C ALA A 83 8.89 -1.19 10.14
N LEU A 84 9.74 -1.04 11.16
CA LEU A 84 9.32 -0.79 12.53
C LEU A 84 8.88 0.66 12.75
N ASP A 85 9.29 1.58 11.88
CA ASP A 85 8.94 3.00 11.95
C ASP A 85 7.68 3.30 11.15
N GLN A 86 6.54 2.75 11.60
CA GLN A 86 5.25 2.90 10.90
C GLN A 86 4.87 4.38 10.75
N ILE A 87 5.09 5.17 11.79
CA ILE A 87 4.75 6.60 11.77
C ILE A 87 5.58 7.33 10.71
N GLY A 88 6.88 7.07 10.66
CA GLY A 88 7.78 7.67 9.67
C GLY A 88 7.41 7.27 8.25
N ILE A 89 7.05 6.00 8.03
CA ILE A 89 6.63 5.49 6.73
C ILE A 89 5.33 6.18 6.28
N ASP A 90 4.34 6.24 7.15
CA ASP A 90 3.05 6.87 6.84
C ASP A 90 3.23 8.36 6.55
N HIS A 91 4.03 9.07 7.34
CA HIS A 91 4.36 10.47 7.10
C HIS A 91 5.08 10.68 5.77
N ALA A 92 6.00 9.81 5.42
CA ALA A 92 6.71 9.89 4.14
C ALA A 92 5.75 9.79 2.96
N MET A 93 4.78 8.86 3.03
CA MET A 93 3.76 8.71 1.99
C MET A 93 2.83 9.92 1.91
N LEU A 94 2.41 10.47 3.04
CA LEU A 94 1.58 11.66 3.06
C LEU A 94 2.31 12.88 2.48
N ALA A 95 3.61 13.00 2.75
CA ALA A 95 4.43 14.06 2.17
C ALA A 95 4.59 13.91 0.66
N LEU A 96 4.73 12.67 0.17
CA LEU A 96 4.80 12.41 -1.27
C LEU A 96 3.49 12.78 -1.98
N ASP A 97 2.36 12.53 -1.35
CA ASP A 97 1.06 12.89 -1.90
C ASP A 97 0.86 14.40 -1.89
N GLY A 98 1.08 15.03 -0.74
CA GLY A 98 0.96 16.47 -0.57
C GLY A 98 -0.45 17.04 -0.65
N THR A 99 -1.48 16.20 -0.70
CA THR A 99 -2.88 16.63 -0.78
C THR A 99 -3.65 16.25 0.49
N LYS A 100 -4.73 16.99 0.79
CA LYS A 100 -5.57 16.70 1.97
C LYS A 100 -6.35 15.40 1.82
N THR A 101 -6.76 15.07 0.61
CA THR A 101 -7.61 13.90 0.33
C THR A 101 -6.84 12.69 -0.18
N LYS A 102 -5.52 12.77 -0.21
CA LYS A 102 -4.65 11.72 -0.77
C LYS A 102 -4.98 11.41 -2.24
N SER A 103 -5.38 12.46 -2.99
CA SER A 103 -5.85 12.31 -4.37
C SER A 103 -4.72 12.10 -5.38
N LYS A 104 -3.49 12.50 -5.06
CA LYS A 104 -2.35 12.36 -5.98
C LYS A 104 -1.89 10.90 -6.08
N LEU A 105 -1.62 10.25 -4.96
CA LEU A 105 -1.21 8.85 -4.93
C LEU A 105 -2.39 7.89 -4.83
N GLY A 106 -3.46 8.33 -4.20
CA GLY A 106 -4.61 7.52 -3.90
C GLY A 106 -4.57 6.95 -2.49
N ALA A 107 -5.69 7.05 -1.77
CA ALA A 107 -5.81 6.49 -0.43
C ALA A 107 -5.60 4.98 -0.42
N ASN A 108 -6.09 4.29 -1.45
CA ASN A 108 -5.92 2.86 -1.60
C ASN A 108 -4.43 2.47 -1.76
N ALA A 109 -3.64 3.25 -2.51
CA ALA A 109 -2.20 3.00 -2.63
C ALA A 109 -1.49 3.19 -1.29
N ILE A 110 -1.76 4.30 -0.60
CA ILE A 110 -1.15 4.61 0.69
C ILE A 110 -1.54 3.57 1.75
N LEU A 111 -2.82 3.25 1.84
CA LEU A 111 -3.33 2.27 2.79
C LEU A 111 -2.74 0.87 2.53
N GLY A 112 -2.68 0.45 1.27
CA GLY A 112 -2.13 -0.85 0.90
C GLY A 112 -0.68 -1.01 1.35
N VAL A 113 0.14 0.00 1.11
CA VAL A 113 1.55 -0.02 1.54
C VAL A 113 1.65 0.00 3.06
N SER A 114 0.88 0.86 3.73
CA SER A 114 0.89 0.97 5.20
C SER A 114 0.53 -0.36 5.86
N LEU A 115 -0.54 -1.02 5.39
CA LEU A 115 -0.97 -2.32 5.91
C LEU A 115 0.07 -3.41 5.66
N ALA A 116 0.66 -3.45 4.47
CA ALA A 116 1.67 -4.45 4.12
C ALA A 116 2.94 -4.28 4.96
N VAL A 117 3.36 -3.04 5.21
CA VAL A 117 4.50 -2.76 6.10
C VAL A 117 4.21 -3.24 7.52
N ALA A 118 3.02 -2.96 8.04
CA ALA A 118 2.63 -3.41 9.38
C ALA A 118 2.65 -4.93 9.49
N LYS A 119 2.18 -5.64 8.48
CA LYS A 119 2.22 -7.11 8.44
C LYS A 119 3.64 -7.65 8.38
N ALA A 120 4.49 -7.07 7.54
CA ALA A 120 5.88 -7.48 7.44
C ALA A 120 6.61 -7.26 8.77
N ALA A 121 6.39 -6.12 9.43
CA ALA A 121 6.97 -5.83 10.73
C ALA A 121 6.51 -6.82 11.80
N GLY A 122 5.23 -7.17 11.81
CA GLY A 122 4.67 -8.16 12.74
C GLY A 122 5.27 -9.54 12.56
N ILE A 123 5.38 -10.01 11.32
CA ILE A 123 6.01 -11.31 11.00
C ILE A 123 7.49 -11.28 11.39
N GLY A 124 8.20 -10.21 11.07
CA GLY A 124 9.61 -10.06 11.41
C GLY A 124 9.87 -10.09 12.91
N ARG A 125 9.02 -9.45 13.72
CA ARG A 125 9.10 -9.48 15.18
C ARG A 125 8.87 -10.88 15.74
N ALA A 126 7.88 -11.60 15.20
CA ALA A 126 7.59 -12.97 15.61
C ALA A 126 8.77 -13.89 15.31
N SER A 127 9.38 -13.79 14.12
CA SER A 127 10.58 -14.53 13.75
C SER A 127 11.75 -14.25 14.69
N CYS A 128 11.97 -12.99 15.05
CA CYS A 128 13.03 -12.62 15.98
C CYS A 128 12.81 -13.22 17.37
N ARG A 129 11.57 -13.25 17.85
CA ARG A 129 11.23 -13.84 19.17
C ARG A 129 11.44 -15.35 19.18
N GLU A 130 11.12 -16.04 18.09
CA GLU A 130 11.33 -17.49 18.00
C GLU A 130 12.80 -17.87 17.97
N ARG A 131 13.66 -17.00 17.44
CA ARG A 131 15.11 -17.22 17.39
C ARG A 131 15.83 -16.86 18.69
N GLY A 132 15.21 -16.03 19.48
CA GLY A 132 15.80 -15.52 20.70
C GLY A 132 15.47 -16.29 21.91
#